data_351863783b6537eb719bf685f2aeff97
#
_entry.id   351863783b6537eb719bf685f2aeff97
#
_cell.length_a   1.000
_cell.length_b   1.000
_cell.length_c   1.000
_cell.angle_alpha   90.00
_cell.angle_beta   90.00
_cell.angle_gamma   90.00
#
_symmetry.space_group_name_H-M   'P 1'
#
loop_
_entity.id
_entity.type
_entity.pdbx_description
1 polymer ?
#
loop_
_entity_poly.entity_id
_entity_poly.type
_entity_poly.pdbx_seq_one_letter_code
_entity_poly.pdbx_strand_id
1 'polypeptide(L)'
;MWKVQLFRLNFDEREVAAVTEVVKSGWITMGDKTKQFEAAFATYIGHGVKATAVANGTAAIHLALLALGVRSGDEVIVPALTFVADINTVVLMGAVPVLADCKSLDDWNVDPEDIERRITSKTKAVLVVHYAGYPCNMDAIVSVCRRHKLKLIEDCAHAPGAKYKGRSVGSFGDVGCFSFFTNKNLSVGEGGAVFHNQHVFA
;
A
#
# COMPACT_ATOMS: atom_id res chain seq x y z
N MET A 1 13.35 4.34 30.53
CA MET A 1 13.74 3.93 29.15
C MET A 1 13.28 2.48 28.94
N TRP A 2 12.62 2.18 27.83
CA TRP A 2 12.16 0.81 27.54
C TRP A 2 13.37 -0.11 27.34
N LYS A 3 13.35 -1.31 27.93
CA LYS A 3 14.41 -2.33 27.76
C LYS A 3 14.43 -2.94 26.36
N VAL A 4 13.24 -3.03 25.75
CA VAL A 4 13.04 -3.49 24.35
C VAL A 4 12.25 -2.42 23.63
N GLN A 5 12.81 -1.90 22.55
CA GLN A 5 12.16 -0.91 21.70
C GLN A 5 11.33 -1.60 20.63
N LEU A 6 10.16 -1.04 20.29
CA LEU A 6 9.30 -1.55 19.22
C LEU A 6 10.00 -1.46 17.86
N PHE A 7 10.80 -0.43 17.64
CA PHE A 7 11.60 -0.21 16.43
C PHE A 7 12.88 0.55 16.76
N ARG A 8 13.84 0.48 15.86
CA ARG A 8 15.07 1.27 15.91
C ARG A 8 15.36 1.82 14.51
N LEU A 9 15.50 3.12 14.41
CA LEU A 9 15.87 3.78 13.15
C LEU A 9 17.31 3.45 12.79
N ASN A 10 17.55 3.21 11.51
CA ASN A 10 18.89 3.01 10.94
C ASN A 10 19.34 4.29 10.20
N PHE A 11 19.25 5.42 10.90
CA PHE A 11 19.68 6.73 10.39
C PHE A 11 21.14 6.96 10.72
N ASP A 12 21.83 7.63 9.80
CA ASP A 12 23.20 8.11 9.99
C ASP A 12 23.33 9.58 9.56
N GLU A 13 24.56 10.05 9.39
CA GLU A 13 24.85 11.44 9.03
C GLU A 13 24.28 11.86 7.66
N ARG A 14 23.94 10.91 6.78
CA ARG A 14 23.37 11.20 5.46
C ARG A 14 21.93 11.70 5.58
N GLU A 15 21.13 11.10 6.43
CA GLU A 15 19.75 11.55 6.70
C GLU A 15 19.77 12.91 7.41
N VAL A 16 20.66 13.08 8.39
CA VAL A 16 20.83 14.36 9.11
C VAL A 16 21.24 15.48 8.15
N ALA A 17 22.20 15.22 7.26
CA ALA A 17 22.66 16.20 6.28
C ALA A 17 21.54 16.59 5.30
N ALA A 18 20.79 15.59 4.78
CA ALA A 18 19.70 15.82 3.83
C ALA A 18 18.56 16.66 4.43
N VAL A 19 18.16 16.38 5.67
CA VAL A 19 17.13 17.17 6.37
C VAL A 19 17.65 18.59 6.65
N THR A 20 18.91 18.71 7.10
CA THR A 20 19.53 20.01 7.36
C THR A 20 19.59 20.88 6.09
N GLU A 21 19.92 20.30 4.94
CA GLU A 21 19.90 20.99 3.65
C GLU A 21 18.50 21.55 3.31
N VAL A 22 17.46 20.73 3.48
CA VAL A 22 16.08 21.14 3.22
C VAL A 22 15.67 22.29 4.14
N VAL A 23 15.94 22.19 5.44
CA VAL A 23 15.61 23.25 6.40
C VAL A 23 16.34 24.55 6.06
N LYS A 24 17.65 24.50 5.75
CA LYS A 24 18.45 25.66 5.37
C LYS A 24 17.99 26.30 4.05
N SER A 25 17.44 25.53 3.12
CA SER A 25 16.91 26.05 1.85
C SER A 25 15.66 26.93 2.03
N GLY A 26 14.96 26.80 3.16
CA GLY A 26 13.68 27.44 3.43
C GLY A 26 12.50 26.81 2.68
N TRP A 27 12.74 25.81 1.81
CA TRP A 27 11.67 25.12 1.07
C TRP A 27 11.29 23.81 1.79
N ILE A 28 10.40 23.91 2.76
CA ILE A 28 10.01 22.81 3.65
C ILE A 28 8.72 22.09 3.26
N THR A 29 8.16 22.41 2.10
CA THR A 29 6.98 21.74 1.52
C THR A 29 7.40 20.82 0.36
N MET A 30 6.40 20.27 -0.37
CA MET A 30 6.67 19.45 -1.55
C MET A 30 7.52 20.21 -2.58
N GLY A 31 8.65 19.62 -2.95
CA GLY A 31 9.63 20.24 -3.84
C GLY A 31 10.52 19.20 -4.52
N ASP A 32 11.75 19.61 -4.87
CA ASP A 32 12.64 18.74 -5.63
C ASP A 32 13.06 17.46 -4.91
N LYS A 33 13.21 17.49 -3.58
CA LYS A 33 13.51 16.27 -2.80
C LYS A 33 12.37 15.26 -2.88
N THR A 34 11.11 15.74 -2.83
CA THR A 34 9.92 14.86 -3.02
C THR A 34 9.90 14.25 -4.41
N LYS A 35 10.13 15.05 -5.47
CA LYS A 35 10.19 14.56 -6.85
C LYS A 35 11.32 13.54 -7.06
N GLN A 36 12.50 13.79 -6.46
CA GLN A 36 13.62 12.85 -6.50
C GLN A 36 13.25 11.51 -5.83
N PHE A 37 12.60 11.58 -4.66
CA PHE A 37 12.11 10.39 -3.97
C PHE A 37 11.10 9.62 -4.82
N GLU A 38 10.08 10.29 -5.37
CA GLU A 38 9.06 9.67 -6.21
C GLU A 38 9.69 8.97 -7.43
N ALA A 39 10.62 9.63 -8.11
CA ALA A 39 11.33 9.06 -9.26
C ALA A 39 12.20 7.86 -8.87
N ALA A 40 12.97 7.98 -7.79
CA ALA A 40 13.85 6.91 -7.31
C ALA A 40 13.04 5.69 -6.86
N PHE A 41 11.95 5.90 -6.12
CA PHE A 41 11.15 4.80 -5.60
C PHE A 41 10.31 4.15 -6.72
N ALA A 42 9.78 4.91 -7.68
CA ALA A 42 9.14 4.36 -8.87
C ALA A 42 10.12 3.48 -9.68
N THR A 43 11.36 3.94 -9.84
CA THR A 43 12.42 3.16 -10.49
C THR A 43 12.74 1.88 -9.73
N TYR A 44 12.78 1.93 -8.40
CA TYR A 44 13.04 0.78 -7.53
C TYR A 44 11.94 -0.28 -7.62
N ILE A 45 10.68 0.12 -7.62
CA ILE A 45 9.54 -0.79 -7.82
C ILE A 45 9.54 -1.34 -9.25
N GLY A 46 9.86 -0.51 -10.24
CA GLY A 46 9.95 -0.90 -11.64
C GLY A 46 8.59 -1.02 -12.33
N HIS A 47 8.56 -1.76 -13.44
CA HIS A 47 7.33 -2.09 -14.19
C HIS A 47 6.53 -0.88 -14.73
N GLY A 48 7.19 0.29 -14.88
CA GLY A 48 6.58 1.48 -15.45
C GLY A 48 5.56 2.18 -14.55
N VAL A 49 5.54 1.87 -13.26
CA VAL A 49 4.68 2.57 -12.29
C VAL A 49 5.17 4.00 -12.07
N LYS A 50 4.24 4.87 -11.71
CA LYS A 50 4.53 6.20 -11.16
C LYS A 50 4.32 6.17 -9.66
N ALA A 51 5.07 7.01 -8.94
CA ALA A 51 4.94 7.20 -7.50
C ALA A 51 4.44 8.61 -7.20
N THR A 52 3.57 8.72 -6.20
CA THR A 52 3.13 10.00 -5.62
C THR A 52 3.30 9.90 -4.11
N ALA A 53 4.10 10.80 -3.54
CA ALA A 53 4.30 10.89 -2.08
C ALA A 53 3.04 11.44 -1.40
N VAL A 54 2.70 10.88 -0.25
CA VAL A 54 1.55 11.26 0.57
C VAL A 54 1.94 11.31 2.05
N ALA A 55 1.06 11.86 2.88
CA ALA A 55 1.34 12.08 4.30
C ALA A 55 1.58 10.78 5.09
N ASN A 56 0.91 9.69 4.73
CA ASN A 56 1.03 8.37 5.39
C ASN A 56 0.38 7.27 4.55
N GLY A 57 0.51 6.01 4.98
CA GLY A 57 -0.10 4.86 4.31
C GLY A 57 -1.63 4.91 4.27
N THR A 58 -2.27 5.41 5.32
CA THR A 58 -3.74 5.59 5.36
C THR A 58 -4.23 6.52 4.26
N ALA A 59 -3.53 7.65 4.05
CA ALA A 59 -3.80 8.56 2.96
C ALA A 59 -3.58 7.91 1.58
N ALA A 60 -2.57 7.04 1.47
CA ALA A 60 -2.32 6.28 0.24
C ALA A 60 -3.51 5.37 -0.11
N ILE A 61 -4.02 4.59 0.86
CA ILE A 61 -5.16 3.69 0.66
C ILE A 61 -6.43 4.50 0.33
N HIS A 62 -6.68 5.59 1.06
CA HIS A 62 -7.84 6.45 0.79
C HIS A 62 -7.81 7.03 -0.63
N LEU A 63 -6.67 7.55 -1.08
CA LEU A 63 -6.50 8.04 -2.45
C LEU A 63 -6.65 6.93 -3.49
N ALA A 64 -6.17 5.71 -3.21
CA ALA A 64 -6.36 4.56 -4.09
C ALA A 64 -7.85 4.26 -4.28
N LEU A 65 -8.63 4.20 -3.19
CA LEU A 65 -10.07 3.95 -3.25
C LEU A 65 -10.80 5.05 -4.06
N LEU A 66 -10.46 6.31 -3.82
CA LEU A 66 -11.01 7.46 -4.57
C LEU A 66 -10.70 7.35 -6.07
N ALA A 67 -9.43 7.12 -6.42
CA ALA A 67 -8.97 7.05 -7.81
C ALA A 67 -9.58 5.88 -8.58
N LEU A 68 -9.84 4.77 -7.90
CA LEU A 68 -10.48 3.59 -8.48
C LEU A 68 -12.01 3.70 -8.54
N GLY A 69 -12.56 4.84 -8.09
CA GLY A 69 -13.98 5.17 -8.20
C GLY A 69 -14.86 4.36 -7.24
N VAL A 70 -14.32 3.95 -6.08
CA VAL A 70 -15.11 3.38 -4.98
C VAL A 70 -16.06 4.44 -4.44
N ARG A 71 -17.31 4.09 -4.22
CA ARG A 71 -18.39 5.02 -3.80
C ARG A 71 -19.21 4.42 -2.68
N SER A 72 -20.05 5.26 -2.08
CA SER A 72 -21.02 4.82 -1.07
C SER A 72 -21.90 3.69 -1.60
N GLY A 73 -22.00 2.62 -0.82
CA GLY A 73 -22.76 1.41 -1.14
C GLY A 73 -21.99 0.35 -1.93
N ASP A 74 -20.80 0.67 -2.47
CA ASP A 74 -19.90 -0.36 -3.03
C ASP A 74 -19.34 -1.25 -1.91
N GLU A 75 -18.95 -2.46 -2.27
CA GLU A 75 -18.24 -3.39 -1.39
C GLU A 75 -16.76 -3.46 -1.78
N VAL A 76 -15.89 -3.46 -0.76
CA VAL A 76 -14.45 -3.70 -0.92
C VAL A 76 -14.07 -4.91 -0.07
N ILE A 77 -13.55 -5.95 -0.71
CA ILE A 77 -13.05 -7.12 0.00
C ILE A 77 -11.68 -6.76 0.60
N VAL A 78 -11.53 -6.97 1.91
CA VAL A 78 -10.31 -6.70 2.68
C VAL A 78 -9.93 -7.92 3.53
N PRO A 79 -8.66 -8.16 3.84
CA PRO A 79 -8.27 -9.25 4.74
C PRO A 79 -8.87 -9.06 6.14
N ALA A 80 -9.31 -10.15 6.78
CA ALA A 80 -9.72 -10.14 8.18
C ALA A 80 -8.53 -9.84 9.12
N LEU A 81 -7.33 -10.30 8.75
CA LEU A 81 -6.08 -9.93 9.42
C LEU A 81 -5.42 -8.78 8.67
N THR A 82 -5.59 -7.58 9.20
CA THR A 82 -5.08 -6.36 8.58
C THR A 82 -4.83 -5.26 9.61
N PHE A 83 -4.25 -4.14 9.17
CA PHE A 83 -4.24 -2.91 9.93
C PHE A 83 -5.58 -2.17 9.75
N VAL A 84 -6.08 -1.56 10.83
CA VAL A 84 -7.40 -0.92 10.84
C VAL A 84 -7.60 0.16 9.77
N ALA A 85 -6.52 0.72 9.21
CA ALA A 85 -6.60 1.72 8.15
C ALA A 85 -7.31 1.20 6.90
N ASP A 86 -7.15 -0.07 6.54
CA ASP A 86 -7.79 -0.68 5.38
C ASP A 86 -9.31 -0.68 5.52
N ILE A 87 -9.80 -1.00 6.71
CA ILE A 87 -11.23 -1.00 7.01
C ILE A 87 -11.76 0.43 7.13
N ASN A 88 -11.05 1.28 7.90
CA ASN A 88 -11.49 2.65 8.16
C ASN A 88 -11.59 3.48 6.89
N THR A 89 -10.66 3.33 5.95
CA THR A 89 -10.69 4.06 4.67
C THR A 89 -11.86 3.62 3.80
N VAL A 90 -12.20 2.34 3.77
CA VAL A 90 -13.40 1.84 3.08
C VAL A 90 -14.67 2.43 3.70
N VAL A 91 -14.76 2.42 5.02
CA VAL A 91 -15.91 3.03 5.73
C VAL A 91 -15.98 4.53 5.50
N LEU A 92 -14.84 5.23 5.45
CA LEU A 92 -14.78 6.68 5.16
C LEU A 92 -15.32 7.01 3.76
N MET A 93 -15.18 6.11 2.78
CA MET A 93 -15.79 6.22 1.46
C MET A 93 -17.32 5.99 1.46
N GLY A 94 -17.92 5.61 2.59
CA GLY A 94 -19.31 5.15 2.67
C GLY A 94 -19.50 3.76 2.03
N ALA A 95 -18.43 3.07 1.73
CA ALA A 95 -18.41 1.71 1.20
C ALA A 95 -18.44 0.67 2.35
N VAL A 96 -18.71 -0.57 2.00
CA VAL A 96 -18.83 -1.67 2.94
C VAL A 96 -17.58 -2.55 2.88
N PRO A 97 -16.78 -2.67 3.96
CA PRO A 97 -15.68 -3.62 4.00
C PRO A 97 -16.23 -5.04 4.16
N VAL A 98 -15.87 -5.94 3.25
CA VAL A 98 -16.23 -7.37 3.29
C VAL A 98 -14.97 -8.14 3.66
N LEU A 99 -14.98 -8.79 4.83
CA LEU A 99 -13.79 -9.46 5.35
C LEU A 99 -13.58 -10.81 4.66
N ALA A 100 -12.37 -11.04 4.17
CA ALA A 100 -11.90 -12.35 3.66
C ALA A 100 -10.88 -12.94 4.63
N ASP A 101 -10.93 -14.24 4.86
CA ASP A 101 -10.11 -14.95 5.84
C ASP A 101 -8.69 -15.20 5.32
N CYS A 102 -7.79 -15.54 6.25
CA CYS A 102 -6.43 -15.98 5.94
C CYS A 102 -6.45 -17.36 5.27
N LYS A 103 -5.38 -17.67 4.54
CA LYS A 103 -5.21 -18.97 3.92
C LYS A 103 -5.17 -20.11 4.93
N SER A 104 -4.43 -19.94 6.02
CA SER A 104 -4.30 -20.93 7.10
C SER A 104 -3.61 -20.31 8.34
N LEU A 105 -3.44 -21.11 9.40
CA LEU A 105 -2.64 -20.70 10.56
C LEU A 105 -1.14 -20.54 10.24
N ASP A 106 -0.66 -21.15 9.17
CA ASP A 106 0.75 -21.10 8.73
C ASP A 106 0.98 -20.08 7.60
N ASP A 107 -0.09 -19.65 6.91
CA ASP A 107 -0.09 -18.60 5.90
C ASP A 107 -1.16 -17.56 6.22
N TRP A 108 -0.72 -16.45 6.76
CA TRP A 108 -1.58 -15.35 7.23
C TRP A 108 -2.03 -14.39 6.13
N ASN A 109 -1.54 -14.57 4.93
CA ASN A 109 -2.04 -13.82 3.78
C ASN A 109 -3.48 -14.23 3.45
N VAL A 110 -4.22 -13.32 2.86
CA VAL A 110 -5.62 -13.54 2.49
C VAL A 110 -5.74 -14.72 1.52
N ASP A 111 -6.78 -15.55 1.74
CA ASP A 111 -7.09 -16.68 0.87
C ASP A 111 -7.77 -16.23 -0.44
N PRO A 112 -7.16 -16.46 -1.62
CA PRO A 112 -7.79 -16.12 -2.90
C PRO A 112 -9.13 -16.81 -3.13
N GLU A 113 -9.33 -18.02 -2.58
CA GLU A 113 -10.60 -18.74 -2.69
C GLU A 113 -11.67 -18.10 -1.81
N ASP A 114 -11.32 -17.58 -0.64
CA ASP A 114 -12.27 -16.86 0.20
C ASP A 114 -12.60 -15.48 -0.40
N ILE A 115 -11.64 -14.79 -1.01
CA ILE A 115 -11.91 -13.58 -1.80
C ILE A 115 -12.99 -13.91 -2.83
N GLU A 116 -12.84 -14.97 -3.63
CA GLU A 116 -13.77 -15.30 -4.70
C GLU A 116 -15.16 -15.66 -4.17
N ARG A 117 -15.25 -16.38 -3.05
CA ARG A 117 -16.54 -16.72 -2.39
C ARG A 117 -17.31 -15.49 -1.89
N ARG A 118 -16.62 -14.40 -1.60
CA ARG A 118 -17.20 -13.16 -1.05
C ARG A 118 -17.65 -12.15 -2.10
N ILE A 119 -17.38 -12.41 -3.38
CA ILE A 119 -17.74 -11.49 -4.45
C ILE A 119 -19.25 -11.45 -4.62
N THR A 120 -19.78 -10.25 -4.66
CA THR A 120 -21.19 -9.95 -4.98
C THR A 120 -21.29 -9.00 -6.18
N SER A 121 -22.50 -8.68 -6.59
CA SER A 121 -22.74 -7.66 -7.63
C SER A 121 -22.36 -6.23 -7.20
N LYS A 122 -22.11 -6.00 -5.90
CA LYS A 122 -21.68 -4.72 -5.34
C LYS A 122 -20.17 -4.61 -5.16
N THR A 123 -19.44 -5.72 -5.28
CA THR A 123 -18.00 -5.73 -5.09
C THR A 123 -17.34 -4.88 -6.17
N LYS A 124 -16.62 -3.86 -5.76
CA LYS A 124 -15.90 -2.92 -6.62
C LYS A 124 -14.40 -3.18 -6.67
N ALA A 125 -13.81 -3.52 -5.52
CA ALA A 125 -12.38 -3.70 -5.39
C ALA A 125 -12.04 -4.81 -4.40
N VAL A 126 -10.83 -5.32 -4.55
CA VAL A 126 -10.13 -6.16 -3.57
C VAL A 126 -8.93 -5.38 -3.07
N LEU A 127 -8.76 -5.31 -1.76
CA LEU A 127 -7.56 -4.81 -1.12
C LEU A 127 -6.85 -6.00 -0.47
N VAL A 128 -5.56 -6.15 -0.72
CA VAL A 128 -4.73 -7.19 -0.10
C VAL A 128 -3.60 -6.58 0.69
N VAL A 129 -3.17 -7.25 1.75
CA VAL A 129 -2.02 -6.84 2.57
C VAL A 129 -0.93 -7.89 2.42
N HIS A 130 0.28 -7.46 2.08
CA HIS A 130 1.47 -8.32 2.10
C HIS A 130 1.98 -8.41 3.55
N TYR A 131 1.31 -9.26 4.34
CA TYR A 131 1.47 -9.29 5.79
C TYR A 131 2.90 -9.61 6.20
N ALA A 132 3.43 -8.82 7.14
CA ALA A 132 4.82 -8.94 7.64
C ALA A 132 5.90 -8.99 6.53
N GLY A 133 5.61 -8.48 5.33
CA GLY A 133 6.52 -8.49 4.17
C GLY A 133 6.47 -9.78 3.34
N TYR A 134 5.60 -10.73 3.66
CA TYR A 134 5.36 -11.92 2.85
C TYR A 134 4.36 -11.62 1.75
N PRO A 135 4.73 -11.77 0.46
CA PRO A 135 3.81 -11.51 -0.65
C PRO A 135 2.62 -12.47 -0.64
N CYS A 136 1.43 -11.94 -0.89
CA CYS A 136 0.26 -12.75 -1.19
C CYS A 136 0.46 -13.60 -2.45
N ASN A 137 -0.39 -14.62 -2.66
CA ASN A 137 -0.44 -15.36 -3.93
C ASN A 137 -1.02 -14.48 -5.04
N MET A 138 -0.16 -13.62 -5.60
CA MET A 138 -0.59 -12.59 -6.57
C MET A 138 -1.12 -13.19 -7.87
N ASP A 139 -0.62 -14.35 -8.32
CA ASP A 139 -1.14 -15.00 -9.54
C ASP A 139 -2.62 -15.36 -9.38
N ALA A 140 -2.99 -15.97 -8.25
CA ALA A 140 -4.37 -16.35 -7.97
C ALA A 140 -5.25 -15.11 -7.79
N ILE A 141 -4.81 -14.12 -6.99
CA ILE A 141 -5.58 -12.91 -6.70
C ILE A 141 -5.82 -12.08 -7.96
N VAL A 142 -4.77 -11.83 -8.77
CA VAL A 142 -4.90 -11.12 -10.06
C VAL A 142 -5.84 -11.87 -11.00
N SER A 143 -5.78 -13.21 -11.02
CA SER A 143 -6.70 -14.02 -11.82
C SER A 143 -8.16 -13.84 -11.38
N VAL A 144 -8.45 -13.89 -10.07
CA VAL A 144 -9.78 -13.60 -9.52
C VAL A 144 -10.26 -12.21 -9.93
N CYS A 145 -9.46 -11.18 -9.66
CA CYS A 145 -9.84 -9.80 -9.97
C CYS A 145 -10.13 -9.60 -11.46
N ARG A 146 -9.33 -10.21 -12.35
CA ARG A 146 -9.55 -10.12 -13.80
C ARG A 146 -10.84 -10.81 -14.24
N ARG A 147 -11.12 -12.03 -13.74
CA ARG A 147 -12.35 -12.76 -14.08
C ARG A 147 -13.60 -11.97 -13.71
N HIS A 148 -13.57 -11.31 -12.57
CA HIS A 148 -14.72 -10.58 -12.02
C HIS A 148 -14.65 -9.06 -12.33
N LYS A 149 -13.66 -8.60 -13.11
CA LYS A 149 -13.45 -7.17 -13.46
C LYS A 149 -13.36 -6.25 -12.24
N LEU A 150 -12.76 -6.74 -11.17
CA LEU A 150 -12.55 -6.01 -9.93
C LEU A 150 -11.24 -5.23 -9.97
N LYS A 151 -11.20 -4.11 -9.27
CA LYS A 151 -10.00 -3.34 -9.00
C LYS A 151 -9.17 -4.01 -7.91
N LEU A 152 -7.84 -3.89 -8.00
CA LEU A 152 -6.92 -4.49 -7.04
C LEU A 152 -6.02 -3.44 -6.43
N ILE A 153 -6.07 -3.33 -5.10
CA ILE A 153 -5.20 -2.48 -4.27
C ILE A 153 -4.25 -3.38 -3.49
N GLU A 154 -2.97 -3.06 -3.51
CA GLU A 154 -1.95 -3.73 -2.71
C GLU A 154 -1.53 -2.82 -1.55
N ASP A 155 -1.85 -3.18 -0.31
CA ASP A 155 -1.21 -2.58 0.87
C ASP A 155 0.16 -3.23 1.08
N CYS A 156 1.18 -2.45 0.78
CA CYS A 156 2.59 -2.81 0.88
C CYS A 156 3.27 -2.16 2.10
N ALA A 157 2.50 -1.71 3.11
CA ALA A 157 3.05 -1.00 4.27
C ALA A 157 4.09 -1.82 5.06
N HIS A 158 4.07 -3.14 4.97
CA HIS A 158 5.04 -4.04 5.57
C HIS A 158 6.07 -4.59 4.55
N ALA A 159 5.94 -4.27 3.28
CA ALA A 159 6.58 -5.00 2.19
C ALA A 159 7.43 -4.15 1.23
N PRO A 160 8.07 -3.03 1.65
CA PRO A 160 9.00 -2.33 0.77
C PRO A 160 10.16 -3.26 0.42
N GLY A 161 10.34 -3.52 -0.89
CA GLY A 161 11.38 -4.42 -1.39
C GLY A 161 10.99 -5.89 -1.52
N ALA A 162 9.85 -6.31 -1.01
CA ALA A 162 9.36 -7.67 -1.20
C ALA A 162 9.03 -7.95 -2.67
N LYS A 163 9.24 -9.21 -3.08
CA LYS A 163 9.01 -9.64 -4.47
C LYS A 163 8.23 -10.95 -4.51
N TYR A 164 7.23 -11.01 -5.37
CA TYR A 164 6.56 -12.24 -5.73
C TYR A 164 7.08 -12.71 -7.09
N LYS A 165 7.71 -13.88 -7.15
CA LYS A 165 8.31 -14.45 -8.38
C LYS A 165 9.22 -13.45 -9.14
N GLY A 166 10.03 -12.70 -8.40
CA GLY A 166 10.97 -11.73 -8.95
C GLY A 166 10.40 -10.35 -9.29
N ARG A 167 9.07 -10.16 -9.27
CA ARG A 167 8.40 -8.89 -9.48
C ARG A 167 8.08 -8.20 -8.15
N SER A 168 8.36 -6.91 -8.03
CA SER A 168 8.10 -6.12 -6.83
C SER A 168 6.59 -6.08 -6.51
N VAL A 169 6.22 -6.29 -5.24
CA VAL A 169 4.86 -6.03 -4.77
C VAL A 169 4.54 -4.54 -4.87
N GLY A 170 3.25 -4.20 -4.95
CA GLY A 170 2.79 -2.84 -5.26
C GLY A 170 2.76 -2.52 -6.75
N SER A 171 3.10 -3.49 -7.61
CA SER A 171 3.06 -3.32 -9.08
C SER A 171 2.12 -4.31 -9.79
N PHE A 172 1.49 -5.22 -9.07
CA PHE A 172 0.60 -6.25 -9.64
C PHE A 172 -0.82 -5.74 -9.85
N GLY A 173 -1.33 -4.96 -8.88
CA GLY A 173 -2.67 -4.39 -8.90
C GLY A 173 -2.78 -3.12 -9.72
N ASP A 174 -3.95 -2.48 -9.62
CA ASP A 174 -4.17 -1.14 -10.18
C ASP A 174 -3.38 -0.08 -9.41
N VAL A 175 -3.30 -0.24 -8.06
CA VAL A 175 -2.62 0.69 -7.15
C VAL A 175 -1.89 -0.08 -6.05
N GLY A 176 -0.64 0.34 -5.75
CA GLY A 176 0.13 -0.08 -4.58
C GLY A 176 0.25 1.06 -3.57
N CYS A 177 0.08 0.76 -2.29
CA CYS A 177 0.12 1.72 -1.19
C CYS A 177 1.26 1.38 -0.23
N PHE A 178 2.10 2.35 0.10
CA PHE A 178 3.24 2.17 1.00
C PHE A 178 3.15 3.12 2.18
N SER A 179 3.69 2.69 3.31
CA SER A 179 3.82 3.48 4.53
C SER A 179 5.27 3.59 4.92
N PHE A 180 5.66 4.79 5.36
CA PHE A 180 7.01 5.08 5.87
C PHE A 180 6.94 5.56 7.32
N PHE A 181 5.93 5.10 8.06
CA PHE A 181 5.79 5.36 9.49
C PHE A 181 7.01 4.84 10.28
N THR A 182 7.25 5.39 11.46
CA THR A 182 8.47 5.13 12.25
C THR A 182 8.81 3.65 12.48
N ASN A 183 7.82 2.76 12.55
CA ASN A 183 8.04 1.33 12.77
C ASN A 183 8.13 0.51 11.48
N LYS A 184 8.12 1.15 10.30
CA LYS A 184 8.20 0.45 9.01
C LYS A 184 9.65 0.19 8.61
N ASN A 185 9.86 -0.79 7.73
CA ASN A 185 11.19 -1.19 7.25
C ASN A 185 11.94 -0.04 6.55
N LEU A 186 11.20 0.82 5.84
CA LEU A 186 11.68 2.11 5.36
C LEU A 186 10.90 3.18 6.09
N SER A 187 11.57 3.98 6.92
CA SER A 187 10.93 4.94 7.81
C SER A 187 11.45 6.36 7.57
N VAL A 188 10.54 7.33 7.63
CA VAL A 188 10.84 8.77 7.57
C VAL A 188 10.15 9.55 8.70
N GLY A 189 9.58 8.84 9.69
CA GLY A 189 8.74 9.43 10.73
C GLY A 189 7.28 9.34 10.37
N GLU A 190 6.80 10.19 9.50
CA GLU A 190 5.49 10.12 8.84
C GLU A 190 5.69 10.22 7.34
N GLY A 191 5.03 9.36 6.59
CA GLY A 191 5.10 9.34 5.13
C GLY A 191 4.41 8.14 4.53
N GLY A 192 4.12 8.24 3.25
CA GLY A 192 3.58 7.17 2.44
C GLY A 192 3.78 7.45 0.96
N ALA A 193 3.45 6.48 0.13
CA ALA A 193 3.41 6.65 -1.31
C ALA A 193 2.33 5.81 -1.96
N VAL A 194 1.75 6.34 -3.02
CA VAL A 194 0.85 5.65 -3.93
C VAL A 194 1.60 5.31 -5.20
N PHE A 195 1.53 4.06 -5.62
CA PHE A 195 2.06 3.59 -6.90
C PHE A 195 0.91 3.21 -7.82
N HIS A 196 0.96 3.66 -9.04
CA HIS A 196 -0.11 3.40 -10.01
C HIS A 196 0.43 3.23 -11.43
N ASN A 197 -0.27 2.47 -12.22
CA ASN A 197 -0.06 2.44 -13.67
C ASN A 197 -0.53 3.76 -14.30
N GLN A 198 0.06 4.16 -15.44
CA GLN A 198 -0.15 5.48 -16.03
C GLN A 198 -1.61 5.84 -16.31
N HIS A 199 -2.53 4.87 -16.32
CA HIS A 199 -3.94 5.06 -16.69
C HIS A 199 -4.90 5.19 -15.50
N VAL A 200 -4.43 5.08 -14.26
CA VAL A 200 -5.32 5.08 -13.07
C VAL A 200 -5.72 6.50 -12.66
N PHE A 201 -4.85 7.49 -12.91
CA PHE A 201 -5.08 8.90 -12.56
C PHE A 201 -5.07 9.81 -13.80
N ALA A 202 -5.36 9.27 -14.99
CA ALA A 202 -5.44 10.02 -16.24
C ALA A 202 -6.83 10.65 -16.45
#